data_8320e32e6da86baed372a4b352074f3d
#
_entry.id   8320e32e6da86baed372a4b352074f3d
#
_cell.length_a   1.000
_cell.length_b   1.000
_cell.length_c   1.000
_cell.angle_alpha   90.00
_cell.angle_beta   90.00
_cell.angle_gamma   90.00
#
_symmetry.space_group_name_H-M   'P 1'
#
loop_
_entity.id
_entity.type
_entity.pdbx_description
1 polymer ?
#
loop_
_entity_poly.entity_id
_entity_poly.type
_entity_poly.pdbx_seq_one_letter_code
_entity_poly.pdbx_strand_id
1 'polypeptide(L)'
;MALNVQKVQATLQDLVGNGPEIQGAALVTLDGLPLVSTLPADMDEERVSAMAAAMLSIGERIGGELQRGDVGRVFVEGKQGYCTLTSCGQEAVLLVLASAAAKQGLINLSIKQTIAELETEI
;
A
#
# COMPACT_ATOMS: atom_id res chain seq x y z
N MET A 1 -10.63 15.87 3.33
CA MET A 1 -10.71 14.41 3.51
C MET A 1 -11.16 14.11 4.95
N ALA A 2 -12.25 13.39 5.10
CA ALA A 2 -12.77 13.02 6.41
C ALA A 2 -12.38 11.57 6.70
N LEU A 3 -11.18 11.39 7.24
CA LEU A 3 -10.63 10.08 7.52
C LEU A 3 -11.23 9.51 8.81
N ASN A 4 -11.85 8.34 8.72
CA ASN A 4 -12.28 7.61 9.91
C ASN A 4 -11.17 6.63 10.31
N VAL A 5 -10.32 7.06 11.22
CA VAL A 5 -9.13 6.30 11.60
C VAL A 5 -9.47 4.91 12.11
N GLN A 6 -10.52 4.79 12.91
CA GLN A 6 -10.90 3.49 13.49
C GLN A 6 -11.35 2.49 12.42
N LYS A 7 -12.15 2.94 11.46
CA LYS A 7 -12.59 2.08 10.36
C LYS A 7 -11.43 1.70 9.45
N VAL A 8 -10.57 2.65 9.11
CA VAL A 8 -9.42 2.39 8.28
C VAL A 8 -8.49 1.40 8.97
N GLN A 9 -8.25 1.58 10.27
CA GLN A 9 -7.41 0.65 11.05
C GLN A 9 -7.99 -0.76 11.00
N ALA A 10 -9.30 -0.90 11.19
CA ALA A 10 -9.95 -2.20 11.13
C ALA A 10 -9.82 -2.84 9.74
N THR A 11 -10.00 -2.05 8.69
CA THR A 11 -9.88 -2.52 7.32
C THR A 11 -8.46 -3.03 7.03
N LEU A 12 -7.43 -2.30 7.48
CA LEU A 12 -6.06 -2.74 7.29
C LEU A 12 -5.74 -3.98 8.12
N GLN A 13 -6.25 -4.07 9.33
CA GLN A 13 -6.07 -5.26 10.17
C GLN A 13 -6.72 -6.49 9.55
N ASP A 14 -7.89 -6.33 8.95
CA ASP A 14 -8.55 -7.41 8.23
C ASP A 14 -7.71 -7.87 7.03
N LEU A 15 -7.14 -6.93 6.29
CA LEU A 15 -6.28 -7.26 5.16
C LEU A 15 -5.08 -8.08 5.61
N VAL A 16 -4.39 -7.64 6.65
CA VAL A 16 -3.19 -8.31 7.17
C VAL A 16 -3.57 -9.66 7.81
N GLY A 17 -4.72 -9.73 8.47
CA GLY A 17 -5.17 -10.95 9.12
C GLY A 17 -5.77 -12.00 8.19
N ASN A 18 -5.96 -11.66 6.92
CA ASN A 18 -6.71 -12.50 5.97
C ASN A 18 -5.84 -13.59 5.31
N GLY A 19 -4.78 -13.97 5.96
CA GLY A 19 -3.88 -15.02 5.52
C GLY A 19 -2.45 -14.73 5.96
N PRO A 20 -1.60 -15.76 6.04
CA PRO A 20 -0.23 -15.57 6.52
C PRO A 20 0.67 -14.86 5.52
N GLU A 21 0.24 -14.73 4.27
CA GLU A 21 1.06 -14.18 3.20
C GLU A 21 1.15 -12.66 3.22
N ILE A 22 0.17 -11.97 3.82
CA ILE A 22 0.22 -10.50 3.94
C ILE A 22 0.80 -10.16 5.30
N GLN A 23 1.97 -9.53 5.29
CA GLN A 23 2.78 -9.31 6.49
C GLN A 23 2.58 -7.93 7.10
N GLY A 24 2.02 -7.00 6.34
CA GLY A 24 1.79 -5.66 6.82
C GLY A 24 1.11 -4.80 5.79
N ALA A 25 0.55 -3.68 6.24
CA ALA A 25 -0.09 -2.71 5.36
C ALA A 25 -0.02 -1.32 5.99
N ALA A 26 0.00 -0.29 5.16
CA ALA A 26 -0.01 1.09 5.63
C ALA A 26 -0.72 1.97 4.62
N LEU A 27 -1.52 2.91 5.12
CA LEU A 27 -2.12 3.97 4.33
C LEU A 27 -1.30 5.23 4.57
N VAL A 28 -0.82 5.84 3.50
CA VAL A 28 0.19 6.90 3.54
C VAL A 28 -0.27 8.05 2.66
N THR A 29 0.04 9.29 3.05
CA THR A 29 -0.22 10.44 2.18
C THR A 29 0.77 10.48 1.03
N LEU A 30 0.45 11.25 0.00
CA LEU A 30 1.38 11.46 -1.12
C LEU A 30 2.66 12.19 -0.69
N ASP A 31 2.60 12.90 0.43
CA ASP A 31 3.77 13.60 1.01
C ASP A 31 4.65 12.69 1.85
N GLY A 32 4.23 11.44 2.05
CA GLY A 32 5.05 10.49 2.81
C GLY A 32 4.77 10.45 4.30
N LEU A 33 3.60 10.91 4.74
CA LEU A 33 3.21 10.85 6.15
C LEU A 33 2.31 9.64 6.40
N PRO A 34 2.52 8.89 7.48
CA PRO A 34 1.64 7.77 7.80
C PRO A 34 0.28 8.27 8.26
N LEU A 35 -0.79 7.68 7.73
CA LEU A 35 -2.15 7.92 8.19
C LEU A 35 -2.56 6.84 9.18
N VAL A 36 -2.52 5.59 8.73
CA VAL A 36 -2.84 4.42 9.53
C VAL A 36 -1.94 3.30 9.08
N SER A 37 -1.43 2.50 10.00
CA SER A 37 -0.57 1.39 9.61
C SER A 37 -0.77 0.16 10.50
N THR A 38 -0.49 -1.00 9.92
CA THR A 38 -0.39 -2.29 10.60
C THR A 38 0.86 -2.95 10.03
N LEU A 39 2.02 -2.52 10.54
CA LEU A 39 3.33 -2.99 10.09
C LEU A 39 3.98 -3.86 11.16
N PRO A 40 4.92 -4.75 10.77
CA PRO A 40 5.73 -5.46 11.75
C PRO A 40 6.39 -4.48 12.74
N ALA A 41 6.50 -4.89 13.99
CA ALA A 41 6.95 -4.02 15.08
C ALA A 41 8.36 -3.46 14.90
N ASP A 42 9.20 -4.14 14.13
CA ASP A 42 10.58 -3.72 13.89
C ASP A 42 10.73 -2.73 12.73
N MET A 43 9.64 -2.37 12.09
CA MET A 43 9.66 -1.41 10.99
C MET A 43 9.32 0.00 11.47
N ASP A 44 10.09 0.98 11.00
CA ASP A 44 9.86 2.38 11.30
C ASP A 44 8.78 2.93 10.36
N GLU A 45 7.62 3.19 10.92
CA GLU A 45 6.44 3.65 10.18
C GLU A 45 6.71 4.93 9.37
N GLU A 46 7.40 5.90 9.98
CA GLU A 46 7.68 7.16 9.30
C GLU A 46 8.63 6.99 8.13
N ARG A 47 9.66 6.17 8.31
CA ARG A 47 10.63 5.88 7.26
C ARG A 47 9.98 5.11 6.10
N VAL A 48 9.19 4.10 6.42
CA VAL A 48 8.49 3.30 5.42
C VAL A 48 7.53 4.19 4.61
N SER A 49 6.81 5.07 5.29
CA SER A 49 5.87 5.97 4.64
C SER A 49 6.56 6.94 3.67
N ALA A 50 7.69 7.50 4.08
CA ALA A 50 8.46 8.41 3.23
C ALA A 50 8.99 7.69 1.98
N MET A 51 9.50 6.47 2.16
CA MET A 51 10.00 5.68 1.03
C MET A 51 8.88 5.27 0.08
N ALA A 52 7.71 4.94 0.61
CA ALA A 52 6.57 4.57 -0.23
C ALA A 52 6.14 5.72 -1.13
N ALA A 53 6.02 6.93 -0.57
CA ALA A 53 5.65 8.10 -1.35
C ALA A 53 6.69 8.43 -2.41
N ALA A 54 7.97 8.35 -2.05
CA ALA A 54 9.06 8.61 -3.00
C ALA A 54 9.06 7.59 -4.14
N MET A 55 8.83 6.32 -3.85
CA MET A 55 8.82 5.27 -4.85
C MET A 55 7.65 5.44 -5.82
N LEU A 56 6.46 5.79 -5.31
CA LEU A 56 5.32 6.04 -6.19
C LEU A 56 5.59 7.22 -7.11
N SER A 57 6.17 8.30 -6.58
CA SER A 57 6.51 9.48 -7.38
C SER A 57 7.50 9.14 -8.50
N ILE A 58 8.53 8.34 -8.19
CA ILE A 58 9.50 7.89 -9.18
C ILE A 58 8.81 6.99 -10.21
N GLY A 59 7.96 6.08 -9.75
CA GLY A 59 7.20 5.21 -10.65
C GLY A 59 6.34 5.98 -11.63
N GLU A 60 5.68 7.03 -11.17
CA GLU A 60 4.86 7.88 -12.02
C GLU A 60 5.71 8.62 -13.07
N ARG A 61 6.89 9.07 -12.70
CA ARG A 61 7.81 9.71 -13.64
C ARG A 61 8.28 8.71 -14.70
N ILE A 62 8.62 7.50 -14.29
CA ILE A 62 9.01 6.44 -15.22
C ILE A 62 7.87 6.13 -16.18
N GLY A 63 6.65 6.00 -15.66
CA GLY A 63 5.48 5.73 -16.49
C GLY A 63 5.24 6.82 -17.53
N GLY A 64 5.41 8.08 -17.14
CA GLY A 64 5.28 9.21 -18.06
C GLY A 64 6.38 9.25 -19.10
N GLU A 65 7.64 9.10 -18.68
CA GLU A 65 8.80 9.12 -19.59
C GLU A 65 8.72 7.99 -20.62
N LEU A 66 8.23 6.82 -20.22
CA LEU A 66 8.12 5.68 -21.12
C LEU A 66 6.78 5.63 -21.86
N GLN A 67 5.95 6.66 -21.69
CA GLN A 67 4.64 6.76 -22.36
C GLN A 67 3.74 5.59 -22.04
N ARG A 68 3.77 5.14 -20.77
CA ARG A 68 2.91 4.05 -20.31
C ARG A 68 1.61 4.57 -19.69
N GLY A 69 1.48 5.89 -19.51
CA GLY A 69 0.30 6.51 -18.94
C GLY A 69 0.37 6.60 -17.42
N ASP A 70 -0.77 6.80 -16.78
CA ASP A 70 -0.85 6.91 -15.33
C ASP A 70 -0.46 5.59 -14.70
N VAL A 71 0.30 5.69 -13.59
CA VAL A 71 0.77 4.50 -12.88
C VAL A 71 -0.23 4.11 -11.80
N GLY A 72 -0.76 2.89 -11.92
CA GLY A 72 -1.71 2.37 -10.94
C GLY A 72 -1.03 1.67 -9.78
N ARG A 73 0.18 1.16 -10.00
CA ARG A 73 0.83 0.33 -9.00
C ARG A 73 2.33 0.28 -9.24
N VAL A 74 3.10 0.26 -8.14
CA VAL A 74 4.53 0.02 -8.14
C VAL A 74 4.79 -1.26 -7.36
N PHE A 75 5.63 -2.12 -7.89
CA PHE A 75 5.90 -3.44 -7.34
C PHE A 75 7.40 -3.60 -7.12
N VAL A 76 7.80 -3.98 -5.90
CA VAL A 76 9.20 -4.24 -5.56
C VAL A 76 9.31 -5.67 -5.06
N GLU A 77 10.03 -6.49 -5.81
CA GLU A 77 10.21 -7.90 -5.48
C GLU A 77 11.60 -8.15 -4.91
N GLY A 78 11.66 -8.73 -3.72
CA GLY A 78 12.89 -9.18 -3.11
C GLY A 78 12.86 -10.70 -2.94
N LYS A 79 13.97 -11.28 -2.56
CA LYS A 79 14.05 -12.73 -2.35
C LYS A 79 13.21 -13.20 -1.18
N GLN A 80 12.95 -12.32 -0.21
CA GLN A 80 12.23 -12.68 1.01
C GLN A 80 10.80 -12.18 1.03
N GLY A 81 10.34 -11.60 -0.07
CA GLY A 81 8.99 -11.09 -0.17
C GLY A 81 8.93 -9.89 -1.08
N TYR A 82 7.75 -9.29 -1.18
CA TYR A 82 7.56 -8.11 -2.02
C TYR A 82 6.67 -7.09 -1.36
N CYS A 83 6.72 -5.87 -1.88
CA CYS A 83 5.77 -4.83 -1.50
C CYS A 83 5.10 -4.25 -2.73
N THR A 84 3.88 -3.83 -2.55
CA THR A 84 3.09 -3.20 -3.59
C THR A 84 2.61 -1.84 -3.10
N LEU A 85 2.76 -0.83 -3.95
CA LEU A 85 2.24 0.50 -3.70
C LEU A 85 1.13 0.76 -4.70
N THR A 86 -0.06 1.06 -4.21
CA THR A 86 -1.22 1.31 -5.06
C THR A 86 -1.88 2.61 -4.65
N SER A 87 -2.22 3.45 -5.62
CA SER A 87 -2.96 4.68 -5.33
C SER A 87 -4.31 4.35 -4.71
N CYS A 88 -4.68 5.07 -3.66
CA CYS A 88 -5.94 4.90 -2.97
C CYS A 88 -6.65 6.25 -2.92
N GLY A 89 -7.59 6.45 -3.83
CA GLY A 89 -8.15 7.77 -4.05
C GLY A 89 -7.11 8.70 -4.66
N GLN A 90 -7.27 10.01 -4.47
CA GLN A 90 -6.37 11.00 -5.06
C GLN A 90 -5.29 11.48 -4.11
N GLU A 91 -5.40 11.15 -2.83
CA GLU A 91 -4.53 11.73 -1.81
C GLU A 91 -3.75 10.72 -0.99
N ALA A 92 -3.95 9.45 -1.25
CA ALA A 92 -3.33 8.40 -0.42
C ALA A 92 -2.75 7.27 -1.26
N VAL A 93 -1.86 6.53 -0.63
CA VAL A 93 -1.19 5.36 -1.20
C VAL A 93 -1.35 4.22 -0.21
N LEU A 94 -1.72 3.05 -0.72
CA LEU A 94 -1.76 1.84 0.09
C LEU A 94 -0.49 1.02 -0.16
N LEU A 95 0.29 0.81 0.89
CA LEU A 95 1.45 -0.07 0.88
C LEU A 95 1.04 -1.41 1.46
N VAL A 96 1.39 -2.49 0.78
CA VAL A 96 1.15 -3.85 1.28
C VAL A 96 2.44 -4.65 1.18
N LEU A 97 2.80 -5.32 2.28
CA LEU A 97 3.95 -6.21 2.36
C LEU A 97 3.46 -7.64 2.28
N ALA A 98 4.07 -8.43 1.41
CA ALA A 98 3.70 -9.83 1.21
C ALA A 98 4.91 -10.74 1.28
N SER A 99 4.70 -11.98 1.73
CA SER A 99 5.76 -12.98 1.80
C SER A 99 6.16 -13.46 0.40
N ALA A 100 7.33 -14.10 0.32
CA ALA A 100 7.79 -14.68 -0.95
C ALA A 100 6.86 -15.79 -1.46
N ALA A 101 6.13 -16.44 -0.57
CA ALA A 101 5.19 -17.51 -0.93
C ALA A 101 3.85 -16.97 -1.43
N ALA A 102 3.59 -15.68 -1.29
CA ALA A 102 2.31 -15.10 -1.66
C ALA A 102 2.09 -15.15 -3.17
N LYS A 103 0.87 -15.53 -3.56
CA LYS A 103 0.49 -15.53 -4.96
C LYS A 103 0.04 -14.12 -5.33
N GLN A 104 0.78 -13.48 -6.21
CA GLN A 104 0.59 -12.08 -6.57
C GLN A 104 -0.84 -11.78 -7.03
N GLY A 105 -1.44 -12.68 -7.82
CA GLY A 105 -2.81 -12.48 -8.30
C GLY A 105 -3.83 -12.40 -7.17
N LEU A 106 -3.69 -13.24 -6.15
CA LEU A 106 -4.59 -13.23 -5.00
C LEU A 106 -4.36 -11.99 -4.12
N ILE A 107 -3.10 -11.61 -3.94
CA ILE A 107 -2.77 -10.39 -3.19
C ILE A 107 -3.35 -9.16 -3.89
N ASN A 108 -3.20 -9.07 -5.21
CA ASN A 108 -3.74 -7.95 -5.98
C ASN A 108 -5.26 -7.87 -5.88
N LEU A 109 -5.94 -9.01 -5.86
CA LEU A 109 -7.40 -9.04 -5.68
C LEU A 109 -7.78 -8.51 -4.29
N SER A 110 -7.08 -8.96 -3.25
CA SER A 110 -7.32 -8.48 -1.88
C SER A 110 -7.07 -6.97 -1.77
N ILE A 111 -6.02 -6.47 -2.41
CA ILE A 111 -5.71 -5.04 -2.44
C ILE A 111 -6.83 -4.26 -3.12
N LYS A 112 -7.31 -4.75 -4.25
CA LYS A 112 -8.39 -4.08 -4.98
C LYS A 112 -9.65 -3.97 -4.13
N GLN A 113 -10.02 -5.05 -3.45
CA GLN A 113 -11.17 -5.06 -2.55
C GLN A 113 -10.99 -4.11 -1.37
N THR A 114 -9.79 -4.10 -0.80
CA THR A 114 -9.45 -3.22 0.32
C THR A 114 -9.51 -1.75 -0.08
N ILE A 115 -8.99 -1.41 -1.26
CA ILE A 115 -9.03 -0.02 -1.75
C ILE A 115 -10.47 0.44 -1.96
N ALA A 116 -11.32 -0.41 -2.52
CA ALA A 116 -12.74 -0.07 -2.69
C ALA A 116 -13.40 0.26 -1.36
N GLU A 117 -13.05 -0.50 -0.32
CA GLU A 117 -13.56 -0.28 1.03
C GLU A 117 -12.97 1.00 1.65
N LEU A 118 -11.66 1.20 1.52
CA LEU A 118 -10.99 2.39 2.04
C LEU A 118 -11.52 3.67 1.42
N GLU A 119 -11.86 3.66 0.14
CA GLU A 119 -12.37 4.84 -0.56
C GLU A 119 -13.71 5.31 0.01
N THR A 120 -14.45 4.44 0.68
CA THR A 120 -15.67 4.85 1.38
C THR A 120 -15.38 5.39 2.78
N GLU A 121 -14.18 5.17 3.30
CA GLU A 121 -13.79 5.50 4.68
C GLU A 121 -12.89 6.75 4.76
N ILE A 122 -12.45 7.23 3.63
CA ILE A 122 -11.54 8.39 3.58
C ILE A 122 -12.15 9.59 2.86
#